data_37d0d7b2f907ace58773ef3794a9dcd8
#
_entry.id   37d0d7b2f907ace58773ef3794a9dcd8
#
_cell.length_a   1.000
_cell.length_b   1.000
_cell.length_c   1.000
_cell.angle_alpha   90.00
_cell.angle_beta   90.00
_cell.angle_gamma   90.00
#
_symmetry.space_group_name_H-M   'P 1'
#
loop_
_entity.id
_entity.type
_entity.pdbx_description
1 polymer ?
#
loop_
_entity_poly.entity_id
_entity_poly.type
_entity_poly.pdbx_seq_one_letter_code
_entity_poly.pdbx_strand_id
1 'polypeptide(L)'
;IAVSFAESREQILNIKEKSQNCKIISKIESVKGVENYNEIIEVSDGVMIARGDLSRAVTIEKVPVLQKKFTKIALLKKKFVIAATEMLLSMTENPYPTNAEASDVANAVFDKVDAVMLSEETAIGKYPVDSVIMMRKIIVESEKFLEEEKNLL
;
A
#
# COMPACT_ATOMS: atom_id res chain seq x y z
N ILE A 1 -13.43 6.59 1.43
CA ILE A 1 -13.37 6.76 -0.04
C ILE A 1 -11.90 6.72 -0.45
N ALA A 2 -11.53 5.87 -1.43
CA ALA A 2 -10.20 5.87 -2.04
C ALA A 2 -10.24 6.69 -3.34
N VAL A 3 -9.41 7.72 -3.42
CA VAL A 3 -9.36 8.66 -4.54
C VAL A 3 -8.23 8.25 -5.48
N SER A 4 -8.58 7.77 -6.67
CA SER A 4 -7.60 7.44 -7.71
C SER A 4 -6.94 8.71 -8.27
N PHE A 5 -5.68 8.59 -8.66
CA PHE A 5 -4.89 9.69 -9.21
C PHE A 5 -4.98 10.97 -8.38
N ALA A 6 -4.67 10.84 -7.09
CA ALA A 6 -4.56 11.99 -6.20
C ALA A 6 -3.33 12.82 -6.59
N GLU A 7 -3.54 14.02 -7.13
CA GLU A 7 -2.50 14.83 -7.76
C GLU A 7 -2.33 16.22 -7.16
N SER A 8 -3.31 16.70 -6.38
CA SER A 8 -3.18 17.99 -5.71
C SER A 8 -3.98 18.07 -4.40
N ARG A 9 -3.58 18.99 -3.55
CA ARG A 9 -4.28 19.35 -2.32
C ARG A 9 -5.73 19.76 -2.58
N GLU A 10 -5.96 20.62 -3.60
CA GLU A 10 -7.28 21.13 -3.94
C GLU A 10 -8.24 20.02 -4.35
N GLN A 11 -7.76 19.06 -5.15
CA GLN A 11 -8.55 17.90 -5.55
C GLN A 11 -9.09 17.15 -4.31
N ILE A 12 -8.22 16.89 -3.34
CA ILE A 12 -8.61 16.15 -2.13
C ILE A 12 -9.56 16.96 -1.26
N LEU A 13 -9.33 18.26 -1.10
CA LEU A 13 -10.23 19.15 -0.35
C LEU A 13 -11.62 19.21 -0.97
N ASN A 14 -11.72 19.35 -2.31
CA ASN A 14 -13.00 19.35 -3.02
C ASN A 14 -13.79 18.04 -2.85
N ILE A 15 -13.08 16.89 -2.83
CA ILE A 15 -13.73 15.59 -2.59
C ILE A 15 -14.18 15.51 -1.13
N LYS A 16 -13.35 15.95 -0.23
CA LYS A 16 -13.63 15.92 1.23
C LYS A 16 -14.88 16.74 1.57
N GLU A 17 -15.01 17.91 0.98
CA GLU A 17 -16.19 18.78 1.14
C GLU A 17 -17.49 18.09 0.68
N LYS A 18 -17.44 17.36 -0.44
CA LYS A 18 -18.59 16.65 -1.02
C LYS A 18 -18.89 15.30 -0.37
N SER A 19 -17.97 14.72 0.38
CA SER A 19 -18.03 13.33 0.86
C SER A 19 -18.62 13.14 2.27
N GLN A 20 -19.22 14.17 2.83
CA GLN A 20 -19.99 14.12 4.10
C GLN A 20 -19.41 13.16 5.16
N ASN A 21 -18.29 13.55 5.77
CA ASN A 21 -17.64 12.80 6.86
C ASN A 21 -16.98 11.45 6.51
N CYS A 22 -16.84 11.11 5.24
CA CYS A 22 -16.07 9.94 4.84
C CYS A 22 -14.56 10.16 5.04
N LYS A 23 -13.86 9.13 5.47
CA LYS A 23 -12.39 9.11 5.43
C LYS A 23 -11.90 9.08 3.98
N ILE A 24 -10.87 9.87 3.68
CA ILE A 24 -10.28 9.96 2.36
C ILE A 24 -8.90 9.30 2.35
N ILE A 25 -8.76 8.28 1.52
CA ILE A 25 -7.47 7.62 1.21
C ILE A 25 -7.03 8.09 -0.17
N SER A 26 -5.93 8.82 -0.24
CA SER A 26 -5.37 9.29 -1.51
C SER A 26 -4.49 8.22 -2.14
N LYS A 27 -4.81 7.80 -3.37
CA LYS A 27 -4.02 6.82 -4.12
C LYS A 27 -2.92 7.54 -4.90
N ILE A 28 -1.68 7.16 -4.63
CA ILE A 28 -0.49 7.74 -5.27
C ILE A 28 -0.11 6.84 -6.45
N GLU A 29 -0.45 7.30 -7.64
CA GLU A 29 -0.45 6.52 -8.88
C GLU A 29 0.19 7.25 -10.07
N SER A 30 0.61 8.50 -9.90
CA SER A 30 1.13 9.34 -10.99
C SER A 30 2.38 10.10 -10.58
N VAL A 31 3.14 10.59 -11.57
CA VAL A 31 4.31 11.47 -11.34
C VAL A 31 3.90 12.68 -10.51
N LYS A 32 2.78 13.29 -10.85
CA LYS A 32 2.26 14.47 -10.17
C LYS A 32 1.87 14.20 -8.71
N GLY A 33 1.26 13.02 -8.46
CA GLY A 33 0.98 12.54 -7.10
C GLY A 33 2.25 12.31 -6.28
N VAL A 34 3.32 11.83 -6.92
CA VAL A 34 4.65 11.68 -6.29
C VAL A 34 5.26 13.04 -5.93
N GLU A 35 5.23 14.00 -6.85
CA GLU A 35 5.76 15.35 -6.66
C GLU A 35 5.03 16.09 -5.54
N ASN A 36 3.69 16.01 -5.53
CA ASN A 36 2.82 16.72 -4.60
C ASN A 36 2.47 15.89 -3.34
N TYR A 37 3.17 14.78 -3.09
CA TYR A 37 2.84 13.85 -2.00
C TYR A 37 2.68 14.55 -0.65
N ASN A 38 3.57 15.47 -0.32
CA ASN A 38 3.54 16.16 0.98
C ASN A 38 2.28 17.00 1.18
N GLU A 39 1.80 17.66 0.14
CA GLU A 39 0.58 18.47 0.18
C GLU A 39 -0.68 17.60 0.23
N ILE A 40 -0.67 16.51 -0.51
CA ILE A 40 -1.78 15.55 -0.57
C ILE A 40 -1.98 14.89 0.79
N ILE A 41 -0.92 14.39 1.41
CA ILE A 41 -1.01 13.68 2.69
C ILE A 41 -1.46 14.57 3.85
N GLU A 42 -1.17 15.86 3.83
CA GLU A 42 -1.63 16.81 4.85
C GLU A 42 -3.16 16.81 4.97
N VAL A 43 -3.84 16.78 3.85
CA VAL A 43 -5.31 16.88 3.78
C VAL A 43 -6.02 15.53 3.68
N SER A 44 -5.28 14.43 3.55
CA SER A 44 -5.81 13.06 3.49
C SER A 44 -5.93 12.46 4.89
N ASP A 45 -6.81 11.49 5.06
CA ASP A 45 -6.88 10.66 6.28
C ASP A 45 -5.90 9.48 6.20
N GLY A 46 -5.51 9.10 4.99
CA GLY A 46 -4.50 8.10 4.71
C GLY A 46 -4.07 8.13 3.25
N VAL A 47 -3.11 7.28 2.92
CA VAL A 47 -2.60 7.12 1.56
C VAL A 47 -2.57 5.64 1.17
N MET A 48 -2.74 5.39 -0.12
CA MET A 48 -2.52 4.08 -0.74
C MET A 48 -1.42 4.21 -1.77
N ILE A 49 -0.40 3.40 -1.63
CA ILE A 49 0.68 3.28 -2.61
C ILE A 49 0.26 2.19 -3.58
N ALA A 50 -0.35 2.59 -4.69
CA ALA A 50 -0.87 1.70 -5.72
C ALA A 50 0.25 1.38 -6.73
N ARG A 51 1.02 0.33 -6.44
CA ARG A 51 2.31 0.05 -7.08
C ARG A 51 2.19 -0.27 -8.56
N GLY A 52 1.14 -0.96 -8.98
CA GLY A 52 0.90 -1.30 -10.38
C GLY A 52 0.79 -0.06 -11.28
N ASP A 53 -0.05 0.91 -10.92
CA ASP A 53 -0.16 2.16 -11.69
C ASP A 53 1.06 3.07 -11.48
N LEU A 54 1.59 3.11 -10.25
CA LEU A 54 2.80 3.87 -9.95
C LEU A 54 3.99 3.40 -10.79
N SER A 55 4.16 2.08 -11.01
CA SER A 55 5.25 1.52 -11.82
C SER A 55 5.18 1.92 -13.30
N ARG A 56 3.97 2.26 -13.79
CA ARG A 56 3.76 2.79 -15.13
C ARG A 56 4.06 4.29 -15.21
N ALA A 57 3.90 5.01 -14.11
CA ALA A 57 4.13 6.44 -14.04
C ALA A 57 5.60 6.80 -13.80
N VAL A 58 6.30 5.98 -13.00
CA VAL A 58 7.74 6.12 -12.73
C VAL A 58 8.46 4.86 -13.18
N THR A 59 9.79 4.87 -13.16
CA THR A 59 10.56 3.66 -13.49
C THR A 59 10.49 2.65 -12.35
N ILE A 60 10.48 1.35 -12.69
CA ILE A 60 10.17 0.26 -11.74
C ILE A 60 11.11 0.23 -10.53
N GLU A 61 12.38 0.54 -10.71
CA GLU A 61 13.39 0.60 -9.63
C GLU A 61 13.10 1.70 -8.59
N LYS A 62 12.28 2.70 -8.93
CA LYS A 62 11.89 3.77 -8.01
C LYS A 62 10.75 3.37 -7.09
N VAL A 63 9.90 2.42 -7.51
CA VAL A 63 8.69 2.04 -6.77
C VAL A 63 8.99 1.62 -5.33
N PRO A 64 9.91 0.67 -5.04
CA PRO A 64 10.20 0.26 -3.67
C PRO A 64 10.80 1.38 -2.82
N VAL A 65 11.61 2.27 -3.44
CA VAL A 65 12.18 3.44 -2.75
C VAL A 65 11.08 4.45 -2.39
N LEU A 66 10.17 4.73 -3.32
CA LEU A 66 9.04 5.62 -3.09
C LEU A 66 8.08 5.05 -2.04
N GLN A 67 7.80 3.74 -2.07
CA GLN A 67 7.00 3.08 -1.05
C GLN A 67 7.58 3.33 0.34
N LYS A 68 8.86 3.05 0.56
CA LYS A 68 9.52 3.27 1.86
C LYS A 68 9.50 4.75 2.27
N LYS A 69 9.80 5.65 1.34
CA LYS A 69 9.78 7.10 1.60
C LYS A 69 8.39 7.58 2.01
N PHE A 70 7.36 7.21 1.25
CA PHE A 70 5.99 7.65 1.49
C PHE A 70 5.41 7.04 2.76
N THR A 71 5.65 5.76 3.01
CA THR A 71 5.27 5.09 4.26
C THR A 71 5.87 5.83 5.46
N LYS A 72 7.19 6.10 5.43
CA LYS A 72 7.86 6.82 6.52
C LYS A 72 7.26 8.21 6.77
N ILE A 73 6.99 8.98 5.72
CA ILE A 73 6.36 10.31 5.85
C ILE A 73 4.95 10.19 6.43
N ALA A 74 4.16 9.23 5.95
CA ALA A 74 2.80 9.02 6.43
C ALA A 74 2.77 8.63 7.92
N LEU A 75 3.63 7.72 8.35
CA LEU A 75 3.76 7.32 9.75
C LEU A 75 4.16 8.49 10.66
N LEU A 76 5.11 9.32 10.22
CA LEU A 76 5.48 10.54 10.97
C LEU A 76 4.31 11.51 11.13
N LYS A 77 3.41 11.56 10.14
CA LYS A 77 2.19 12.37 10.16
C LYS A 77 0.99 11.65 10.78
N LYS A 78 1.18 10.43 11.30
CA LYS A 78 0.11 9.58 11.88
C LYS A 78 -1.06 9.38 10.91
N LYS A 79 -0.76 9.16 9.64
CA LYS A 79 -1.72 8.88 8.57
C LYS A 79 -1.73 7.40 8.24
N PHE A 80 -2.90 6.87 7.90
CA PHE A 80 -3.09 5.48 7.53
C PHE A 80 -2.40 5.16 6.21
N VAL A 81 -1.69 4.03 6.12
CA VAL A 81 -0.93 3.63 4.94
C VAL A 81 -1.36 2.27 4.44
N ILE A 82 -1.66 2.19 3.16
CA ILE A 82 -1.96 0.94 2.45
C ILE A 82 -0.88 0.70 1.39
N ALA A 83 -0.23 -0.47 1.41
CA ALA A 83 0.54 -0.97 0.27
C ALA A 83 -0.38 -1.86 -0.57
N ALA A 84 -0.53 -1.52 -1.85
CA ALA A 84 -1.53 -2.11 -2.72
C ALA A 84 -0.96 -2.56 -4.06
N THR A 85 -1.62 -3.56 -4.65
CA THR A 85 -1.35 -4.15 -5.96
C THR A 85 -0.06 -4.95 -6.05
N GLU A 86 -0.05 -5.99 -6.85
CA GLU A 86 1.11 -6.85 -7.12
C GLU A 86 1.75 -7.42 -5.83
N MET A 87 0.93 -7.73 -4.80
CA MET A 87 1.44 -8.26 -3.54
C MET A 87 1.72 -9.77 -3.64
N LEU A 88 0.78 -10.54 -4.19
CA LEU A 88 0.87 -11.99 -4.41
C LEU A 88 0.38 -12.32 -5.83
N LEU A 89 0.74 -11.50 -6.82
CA LEU A 89 0.15 -11.52 -8.17
C LEU A 89 0.24 -12.90 -8.86
N SER A 90 1.30 -13.67 -8.61
CA SER A 90 1.42 -15.04 -9.15
C SER A 90 0.31 -15.97 -8.69
N MET A 91 -0.32 -15.66 -7.54
CA MET A 91 -1.46 -16.43 -7.02
C MET A 91 -2.77 -16.20 -7.79
N THR A 92 -2.80 -15.32 -8.77
CA THR A 92 -3.91 -15.31 -9.75
C THR A 92 -3.98 -16.63 -10.52
N GLU A 93 -2.82 -17.26 -10.79
CA GLU A 93 -2.70 -18.49 -11.58
C GLU A 93 -2.16 -19.68 -10.78
N ASN A 94 -1.44 -19.46 -9.68
CA ASN A 94 -0.76 -20.50 -8.90
C ASN A 94 -1.30 -20.58 -7.47
N PRO A 95 -1.32 -21.77 -6.84
CA PRO A 95 -1.82 -21.94 -5.46
C PRO A 95 -0.87 -21.40 -4.39
N TYR A 96 0.36 -21.03 -4.75
CA TYR A 96 1.39 -20.49 -3.87
C TYR A 96 2.09 -19.28 -4.50
N PRO A 97 2.51 -18.30 -3.69
CA PRO A 97 3.27 -17.16 -4.18
C PRO A 97 4.73 -17.55 -4.46
N THR A 98 5.42 -16.69 -5.16
CA THR A 98 6.88 -16.75 -5.24
C THR A 98 7.53 -16.30 -3.92
N ASN A 99 8.78 -16.70 -3.70
CA ASN A 99 9.56 -16.21 -2.55
C ASN A 99 9.75 -14.68 -2.58
N ALA A 100 9.83 -14.09 -3.77
CA ALA A 100 9.95 -12.64 -3.92
C ALA A 100 8.68 -11.92 -3.44
N GLU A 101 7.50 -12.42 -3.80
CA GLU A 101 6.21 -11.87 -3.36
C GLU A 101 6.01 -12.04 -1.84
N ALA A 102 6.34 -13.20 -1.29
CA ALA A 102 6.30 -13.42 0.15
C ALA A 102 7.23 -12.45 0.89
N SER A 103 8.43 -12.22 0.36
CA SER A 103 9.39 -11.26 0.90
C SER A 103 8.87 -9.82 0.78
N ASP A 104 8.17 -9.48 -0.29
CA ASP A 104 7.60 -8.17 -0.51
C ASP A 104 6.49 -7.84 0.50
N VAL A 105 5.57 -8.79 0.74
CA VAL A 105 4.56 -8.66 1.79
C VAL A 105 5.21 -8.48 3.17
N ALA A 106 6.21 -9.30 3.50
CA ALA A 106 6.94 -9.18 4.76
C ALA A 106 7.62 -7.81 4.90
N ASN A 107 8.26 -7.30 3.83
CA ASN A 107 8.85 -5.96 3.81
C ASN A 107 7.83 -4.85 4.06
N ALA A 108 6.62 -4.95 3.51
CA ALA A 108 5.56 -3.98 3.78
C ALA A 108 5.19 -3.96 5.29
N VAL A 109 5.14 -5.14 5.93
CA VAL A 109 4.91 -5.26 7.38
C VAL A 109 6.07 -4.66 8.17
N PHE A 110 7.31 -4.94 7.79
CA PHE A 110 8.52 -4.37 8.43
C PHE A 110 8.58 -2.85 8.28
N ASP A 111 8.09 -2.31 7.17
CA ASP A 111 7.93 -0.88 6.95
C ASP A 111 6.78 -0.27 7.78
N LYS A 112 6.01 -1.08 8.51
CA LYS A 112 4.89 -0.69 9.38
C LYS A 112 3.74 -0.03 8.62
N VAL A 113 3.40 -0.54 7.42
CA VAL A 113 2.14 -0.15 6.79
C VAL A 113 0.97 -0.65 7.63
N ASP A 114 -0.13 0.09 7.65
CA ASP A 114 -1.32 -0.28 8.43
C ASP A 114 -2.13 -1.39 7.75
N ALA A 115 -2.02 -1.49 6.42
CA ALA A 115 -2.69 -2.53 5.64
C ALA A 115 -1.93 -2.88 4.36
N VAL A 116 -2.09 -4.13 3.93
CA VAL A 116 -1.74 -4.60 2.58
C VAL A 116 -3.01 -5.00 1.85
N MET A 117 -3.06 -4.79 0.54
CA MET A 117 -4.27 -5.04 -0.25
C MET A 117 -3.98 -5.99 -1.42
N LEU A 118 -4.79 -7.03 -1.53
CA LEU A 118 -4.89 -7.88 -2.72
C LEU A 118 -5.84 -7.22 -3.73
N SER A 119 -5.59 -7.39 -5.00
CA SER A 119 -6.37 -6.86 -6.13
C SER A 119 -6.83 -7.99 -7.04
N GLU A 120 -6.09 -8.24 -8.12
CA GLU A 120 -6.38 -9.28 -9.11
C GLU A 120 -6.44 -10.66 -8.48
N GLU A 121 -5.61 -10.92 -7.47
CA GLU A 121 -5.53 -12.19 -6.75
C GLU A 121 -6.89 -12.63 -6.19
N THR A 122 -7.69 -11.67 -5.74
CA THR A 122 -9.02 -11.93 -5.16
C THR A 122 -10.17 -11.57 -6.09
N ALA A 123 -9.95 -10.70 -7.09
CA ALA A 123 -11.00 -10.25 -8.00
C ALA A 123 -11.21 -11.19 -9.19
N ILE A 124 -10.14 -11.70 -9.78
CA ILE A 124 -10.17 -12.54 -10.99
C ILE A 124 -9.28 -13.79 -10.89
N GLY A 125 -8.47 -13.90 -9.82
CA GLY A 125 -7.56 -15.02 -9.62
C GLY A 125 -8.26 -16.36 -9.42
N LYS A 126 -7.58 -17.46 -9.69
CA LYS A 126 -8.05 -18.83 -9.50
C LYS A 126 -8.05 -19.27 -8.04
N TYR A 127 -7.25 -18.60 -7.19
CA TYR A 127 -7.03 -18.96 -5.79
C TYR A 127 -7.31 -17.80 -4.82
N PRO A 128 -8.53 -17.18 -4.86
CA PRO A 128 -8.80 -15.96 -4.09
C PRO A 128 -8.73 -16.19 -2.56
N VAL A 129 -9.25 -17.32 -2.09
CA VAL A 129 -9.25 -17.66 -0.66
C VAL A 129 -7.84 -18.01 -0.18
N ASP A 130 -7.08 -18.78 -0.97
CA ASP A 130 -5.71 -19.15 -0.65
C ASP A 130 -4.80 -17.94 -0.61
N SER A 131 -5.02 -16.95 -1.49
CA SER A 131 -4.30 -15.67 -1.50
C SER A 131 -4.49 -14.91 -0.19
N VAL A 132 -5.72 -14.82 0.32
CA VAL A 132 -6.00 -14.17 1.62
C VAL A 132 -5.36 -14.96 2.77
N ILE A 133 -5.47 -16.28 2.76
CA ILE A 133 -4.86 -17.15 3.78
C ILE A 133 -3.34 -16.98 3.78
N MET A 134 -2.71 -16.98 2.60
CA MET A 134 -1.27 -16.82 2.45
C MET A 134 -0.80 -15.44 2.91
N MET A 135 -1.48 -14.38 2.48
CA MET A 135 -1.22 -13.01 2.93
C MET A 135 -1.22 -12.94 4.46
N ARG A 136 -2.26 -13.49 5.09
CA ARG A 136 -2.37 -13.52 6.56
C ARG A 136 -1.21 -14.28 7.21
N LYS A 137 -0.81 -15.44 6.66
CA LYS A 137 0.31 -16.22 7.21
C LYS A 137 1.61 -15.42 7.19
N ILE A 138 1.91 -14.74 6.08
CA ILE A 138 3.12 -13.93 5.95
C ILE A 138 3.08 -12.77 6.95
N ILE A 139 1.95 -12.06 7.07
CA ILE A 139 1.78 -10.96 8.03
C ILE A 139 2.05 -11.45 9.46
N VAL A 140 1.40 -12.53 9.89
CA VAL A 140 1.53 -13.06 11.25
C VAL A 140 2.99 -13.45 11.58
N GLU A 141 3.70 -14.12 10.66
CA GLU A 141 5.12 -14.46 10.89
C GLU A 141 6.01 -13.22 10.92
N SER A 142 5.73 -12.21 10.07
CA SER A 142 6.48 -10.96 10.07
C SER A 142 6.24 -10.13 11.33
N GLU A 143 5.01 -10.09 11.84
CA GLU A 143 4.67 -9.41 13.10
C GLU A 143 5.31 -10.07 14.31
N LYS A 144 5.34 -11.42 14.37
CA LYS A 144 6.05 -12.15 15.42
C LYS A 144 7.55 -11.81 15.45
N PHE A 145 8.19 -11.77 14.29
CA PHE A 145 9.59 -11.37 14.19
C PHE A 145 9.81 -9.95 14.75
N LEU A 146 8.96 -8.99 14.41
CA LEU A 146 9.05 -7.62 14.95
C LEU A 146 8.83 -7.54 16.46
N GLU A 147 8.01 -8.43 17.04
CA GLU A 147 7.83 -8.52 18.50
C GLU A 147 9.07 -9.12 19.18
N GLU A 148 9.66 -10.15 18.59
CA GLU A 148 10.90 -10.76 19.07
C GLU A 148 12.06 -9.77 19.05
N GLU A 149 12.23 -8.99 17.97
CA GLU A 149 13.25 -7.93 17.89
C GLU A 149 13.13 -6.91 19.03
N LYS A 150 11.92 -6.49 19.37
CA LYS A 150 11.69 -5.53 20.48
C LYS A 150 12.14 -6.09 21.84
N ASN A 151 12.10 -7.40 22.02
CA ASN A 151 12.50 -8.07 23.26
C ASN A 151 14.01 -8.34 23.33
N LEU A 152 14.75 -8.17 22.21
CA LEU A 152 16.20 -8.34 22.12
C LEU A 152 16.98 -7.03 22.33
N LEU A 153 16.31 -5.88 22.27
CA LEU A 153 16.86 -4.53 22.45
C LEU A 153 16.47 -3.94 23.81
#